data_b211e1d79f1a8d249bcd1f225eaa2053
#
_entry.id   b211e1d79f1a8d249bcd1f225eaa2053
#
_cell.length_a   1.000
_cell.length_b   1.000
_cell.length_c   1.000
_cell.angle_alpha   90.00
_cell.angle_beta   90.00
_cell.angle_gamma   90.00
#
_symmetry.space_group_name_H-M   'P 1'
#
loop_
_entity.id
_entity.type
_entity.pdbx_description
1 polymer ?
#
loop_
_entity_poly.entity_id
_entity_poly.type
_entity_poly.pdbx_seq_one_letter_code
_entity_poly.pdbx_strand_id
1 'polypeptide(L)'
;MKVKKLFIVFFFAYFSNCLSQSIKGVYSRQAIKGVGDTSELSERAKKPLYFSYTFTKNKSLQELIEGGGTYIDTIYNEYKEVPGEKFASEAITIKPKKIFYYKDFSISNYRVYSEKNNNEIYISDNLPTYEWKLENESKIISGYNCKKATTIKNILNKSQYITAWYCEDISINDGPMDFNGLPGFIIQIEIDDKTILKFEKIKIISNTSTEILLPEITTKPITIKEYETNTLNGK
;
A
#
# COMPACT_ATOMS: atom_id res chain seq x y z
N MET A 1 62.11 23.70 30.05
CA MET A 1 61.56 22.37 29.67
C MET A 1 60.05 22.48 29.55
N LYS A 2 59.51 22.56 28.30
CA LYS A 2 58.08 22.71 28.07
C LYS A 2 57.50 21.31 27.79
N VAL A 3 56.65 20.80 28.68
CA VAL A 3 55.95 19.55 28.51
C VAL A 3 54.74 19.80 27.60
N LYS A 4 54.78 19.25 26.35
CA LYS A 4 53.62 19.21 25.45
C LYS A 4 52.63 18.14 25.94
N LYS A 5 51.45 18.57 26.42
CA LYS A 5 50.35 17.65 26.71
C LYS A 5 49.78 17.16 25.37
N LEU A 6 49.96 15.86 25.12
CA LEU A 6 49.34 15.15 23.99
C LEU A 6 47.89 14.81 24.37
N PHE A 7 46.90 15.47 23.73
CA PHE A 7 45.50 15.14 23.86
C PHE A 7 45.20 13.96 22.88
N ILE A 8 45.07 12.77 23.43
CA ILE A 8 44.56 11.60 22.65
C ILE A 8 43.03 11.67 22.68
N VAL A 9 42.46 12.10 21.54
CA VAL A 9 40.98 12.00 21.30
C VAL A 9 40.67 10.58 20.93
N PHE A 10 40.08 9.83 21.87
CA PHE A 10 39.50 8.52 21.61
C PHE A 10 38.20 8.71 20.80
N PHE A 11 38.28 8.53 19.48
CA PHE A 11 37.11 8.44 18.62
C PHE A 11 36.47 7.05 18.84
N PHE A 12 35.49 6.99 19.74
CA PHE A 12 34.63 5.80 19.83
C PHE A 12 33.76 5.72 18.57
N ALA A 13 34.24 4.99 17.56
CA ALA A 13 33.41 4.55 16.46
C ALA A 13 32.36 3.58 17.04
N TYR A 14 31.16 4.07 17.31
CA TYR A 14 30.00 3.25 17.51
C TYR A 14 29.75 2.49 16.18
N PHE A 15 30.25 1.27 16.10
CA PHE A 15 29.78 0.30 15.14
C PHE A 15 28.33 -0.05 15.56
N SER A 16 27.36 0.73 15.09
CA SER A 16 25.98 0.29 15.09
C SER A 16 25.92 -0.95 14.19
N ASN A 17 25.84 -2.13 14.80
CA ASN A 17 25.45 -3.33 14.09
C ASN A 17 24.09 -3.03 13.47
N CYS A 18 24.08 -2.70 12.17
CA CYS A 18 22.87 -2.55 11.39
C CYS A 18 22.28 -3.96 11.22
N LEU A 19 21.61 -4.43 12.27
CA LEU A 19 20.82 -5.66 12.20
C LEU A 19 19.76 -5.44 11.14
N SER A 20 19.83 -6.18 10.05
CA SER A 20 18.82 -6.13 9.00
C SER A 20 17.47 -6.46 9.62
N GLN A 21 16.64 -5.45 9.82
CA GLN A 21 15.28 -5.61 10.30
C GLN A 21 14.44 -6.21 9.17
N SER A 22 13.63 -7.21 9.53
CA SER A 22 12.61 -7.74 8.65
C SER A 22 11.25 -7.48 9.27
N ILE A 23 10.25 -7.19 8.44
CA ILE A 23 8.87 -6.99 8.87
C ILE A 23 7.99 -8.05 8.23
N LYS A 24 7.11 -8.65 9.03
CA LYS A 24 5.93 -9.35 8.55
C LYS A 24 4.70 -8.65 9.09
N GLY A 25 3.66 -8.49 8.26
CA GLY A 25 2.46 -7.80 8.67
C GLY A 25 1.25 -8.21 7.84
N VAL A 26 0.11 -7.70 8.24
CA VAL A 26 -1.14 -7.75 7.49
C VAL A 26 -1.70 -6.35 7.47
N TYR A 27 -2.06 -5.85 6.30
CA TYR A 27 -2.79 -4.60 6.17
C TYR A 27 -4.11 -4.80 5.42
N SER A 28 -5.08 -3.95 5.72
CA SER A 28 -6.35 -3.85 5.03
C SER A 28 -6.33 -2.72 4.00
N ARG A 29 -7.09 -2.88 2.92
CA ARG A 29 -7.47 -1.80 1.99
C ARG A 29 -8.98 -1.76 1.91
N GLN A 30 -9.58 -0.68 2.39
CA GLN A 30 -11.01 -0.49 2.47
C GLN A 30 -11.44 0.78 1.74
N ALA A 31 -12.44 0.65 0.86
CA ALA A 31 -13.16 1.79 0.32
C ALA A 31 -14.20 2.26 1.36
N ILE A 32 -14.19 3.57 1.70
CA ILE A 32 -15.11 4.17 2.67
C ILE A 32 -16.15 5.06 2.01
N LYS A 33 -15.87 5.56 0.81
CA LYS A 33 -16.82 6.33 -0.01
C LYS A 33 -16.76 5.88 -1.47
N GLY A 34 -17.88 5.99 -2.17
CA GLY A 34 -17.96 5.72 -3.61
C GLY A 34 -17.27 6.78 -4.47
N VAL A 35 -17.15 6.49 -5.75
CA VAL A 35 -16.67 7.43 -6.75
C VAL A 35 -17.89 8.21 -7.26
N GLY A 36 -18.02 9.49 -6.87
CA GLY A 36 -19.15 10.40 -7.18
C GLY A 36 -19.92 10.80 -5.92
N ASP A 37 -20.64 11.94 -5.98
CA ASP A 37 -21.27 12.57 -4.81
C ASP A 37 -22.49 11.83 -4.26
N THR A 38 -23.02 10.83 -4.96
CA THR A 38 -24.31 10.20 -4.63
C THR A 38 -24.28 8.69 -4.42
N SER A 39 -23.13 8.03 -4.57
CA SER A 39 -23.07 6.57 -4.52
C SER A 39 -22.76 6.08 -3.11
N GLU A 40 -23.76 5.58 -2.41
CA GLU A 40 -23.50 4.66 -1.31
C GLU A 40 -22.84 3.40 -1.88
N LEU A 41 -21.69 3.05 -1.31
CA LEU A 41 -21.06 1.76 -1.62
C LEU A 41 -21.94 0.62 -1.11
N SER A 42 -22.12 -0.41 -1.94
CA SER A 42 -22.73 -1.65 -1.45
C SER A 42 -21.92 -2.21 -0.27
N GLU A 43 -22.59 -2.94 0.63
CA GLU A 43 -21.93 -3.54 1.80
C GLU A 43 -20.75 -4.45 1.40
N ARG A 44 -20.83 -5.10 0.24
CA ARG A 44 -19.74 -5.90 -0.31
C ARG A 44 -18.56 -5.05 -0.80
N ALA A 45 -18.85 -3.90 -1.41
CA ALA A 45 -17.79 -2.98 -1.84
C ALA A 45 -17.03 -2.38 -0.65
N LYS A 46 -17.71 -2.15 0.48
CA LYS A 46 -17.11 -1.67 1.74
C LYS A 46 -16.22 -2.73 2.43
N LYS A 47 -16.44 -4.03 2.19
CA LYS A 47 -15.60 -5.08 2.79
C LYS A 47 -14.15 -4.91 2.38
N PRO A 48 -13.19 -4.93 3.33
CA PRO A 48 -11.80 -4.73 3.02
C PRO A 48 -11.20 -5.88 2.21
N LEU A 49 -10.13 -5.58 1.50
CA LEU A 49 -9.15 -6.54 0.99
C LEU A 49 -8.02 -6.61 2.02
N TYR A 50 -7.57 -7.81 2.37
CA TYR A 50 -6.44 -8.00 3.26
C TYR A 50 -5.22 -8.48 2.50
N PHE A 51 -4.08 -7.94 2.85
CA PHE A 51 -2.80 -8.24 2.23
C PHE A 51 -1.80 -8.71 3.28
N SER A 52 -1.08 -9.78 2.99
CA SER A 52 0.15 -10.08 3.69
C SER A 52 1.22 -9.07 3.29
N TYR A 53 2.15 -8.80 4.18
CA TYR A 53 3.30 -7.94 3.95
C TYR A 53 4.55 -8.60 4.50
N THR A 54 5.60 -8.66 3.69
CA THR A 54 6.92 -9.13 4.10
C THR A 54 7.98 -8.17 3.57
N PHE A 55 8.83 -7.66 4.47
CA PHE A 55 10.01 -6.88 4.12
C PHE A 55 11.27 -7.59 4.63
N THR A 56 12.26 -7.75 3.77
CA THR A 56 13.58 -8.28 4.12
C THR A 56 14.61 -7.90 3.07
N LYS A 57 15.86 -7.66 3.46
CA LYS A 57 16.98 -7.38 2.55
C LYS A 57 16.67 -6.30 1.49
N ASN A 58 16.08 -5.17 1.92
CA ASN A 58 15.66 -4.06 1.04
C ASN A 58 14.64 -4.44 -0.04
N LYS A 59 13.84 -5.46 0.20
CA LYS A 59 12.75 -5.90 -0.68
C LYS A 59 11.48 -6.05 0.12
N SER A 60 10.34 -5.73 -0.50
CA SER A 60 9.04 -6.06 0.06
C SER A 60 8.16 -6.81 -0.93
N LEU A 61 7.37 -7.74 -0.41
CA LEU A 61 6.31 -8.45 -1.13
C LEU A 61 5.02 -8.32 -0.33
N GLN A 62 3.97 -8.00 -1.04
CA GLN A 62 2.62 -7.82 -0.50
C GLN A 62 1.67 -8.64 -1.36
N GLU A 63 0.86 -9.51 -0.77
CA GLU A 63 -0.02 -10.40 -1.52
C GLU A 63 -1.43 -10.35 -0.97
N LEU A 64 -2.41 -10.29 -1.86
CA LEU A 64 -3.82 -10.39 -1.49
C LEU A 64 -4.08 -11.78 -0.87
N ILE A 65 -4.56 -11.80 0.37
CA ILE A 65 -4.84 -13.05 1.12
C ILE A 65 -6.32 -13.25 1.41
N GLU A 66 -7.14 -12.16 1.37
CA GLU A 66 -8.56 -12.26 1.67
C GLU A 66 -9.37 -11.11 1.04
N GLY A 67 -10.64 -11.35 0.75
CA GLY A 67 -11.61 -10.35 0.28
C GLY A 67 -11.67 -10.19 -1.23
N GLY A 68 -10.86 -10.93 -2.00
CA GLY A 68 -10.91 -10.94 -3.46
C GLY A 68 -12.01 -11.83 -4.01
N GLY A 69 -12.34 -11.65 -5.30
CA GLY A 69 -13.30 -12.48 -6.04
C GLY A 69 -14.54 -11.73 -6.53
N THR A 70 -15.49 -12.50 -7.09
CA THR A 70 -16.77 -11.98 -7.57
C THR A 70 -17.88 -12.35 -6.58
N TYR A 71 -18.66 -11.37 -6.21
CA TYR A 71 -19.77 -11.50 -5.27
C TYR A 71 -21.06 -11.05 -5.96
N ILE A 72 -22.14 -11.82 -5.76
CA ILE A 72 -23.47 -11.51 -6.28
C ILE A 72 -24.39 -11.38 -5.08
N ASP A 73 -25.01 -10.21 -4.94
CA ASP A 73 -25.98 -9.93 -3.89
C ASP A 73 -27.36 -9.65 -4.49
N THR A 74 -28.40 -10.19 -3.89
CA THR A 74 -29.77 -9.80 -4.24
C THR A 74 -30.09 -8.51 -3.50
N ILE A 75 -30.45 -7.46 -4.23
CA ILE A 75 -30.95 -6.19 -3.70
C ILE A 75 -32.42 -6.02 -4.05
N TYR A 76 -33.17 -5.44 -3.13
CA TYR A 76 -34.58 -5.15 -3.33
C TYR A 76 -34.77 -3.66 -3.55
N ASN A 77 -35.25 -3.29 -4.73
CA ASN A 77 -35.54 -1.90 -5.10
C ASN A 77 -37.04 -1.69 -5.09
N GLU A 78 -37.52 -0.48 -4.78
CA GLU A 78 -38.92 -0.10 -4.91
C GLU A 78 -39.22 0.40 -6.33
N TYR A 79 -40.40 0.04 -6.84
CA TYR A 79 -40.92 0.64 -8.05
C TYR A 79 -41.26 2.11 -7.79
N LYS A 80 -40.78 3.02 -8.64
CA LYS A 80 -41.07 4.47 -8.51
C LYS A 80 -42.55 4.78 -8.71
N GLU A 81 -43.21 3.95 -9.53
CA GLU A 81 -44.61 4.15 -9.94
C GLU A 81 -45.61 3.48 -8.97
N VAL A 82 -45.17 2.52 -8.14
CA VAL A 82 -46.05 1.80 -7.19
C VAL A 82 -45.35 1.73 -5.83
N PRO A 83 -45.55 2.72 -4.95
CA PRO A 83 -44.93 2.75 -3.64
C PRO A 83 -45.28 1.52 -2.79
N GLY A 84 -44.25 0.89 -2.22
CA GLY A 84 -44.38 -0.32 -1.41
C GLY A 84 -44.20 -1.63 -2.15
N GLU A 85 -44.26 -1.66 -3.49
CA GLU A 85 -43.88 -2.82 -4.28
C GLU A 85 -42.39 -2.83 -4.54
N LYS A 86 -41.77 -4.00 -4.32
CA LYS A 86 -40.32 -4.21 -4.47
C LYS A 86 -40.03 -5.27 -5.54
N PHE A 87 -38.99 -5.05 -6.29
CA PHE A 87 -38.44 -6.04 -7.18
C PHE A 87 -37.00 -6.40 -6.79
N ALA A 88 -36.64 -7.66 -6.99
CA ALA A 88 -35.28 -8.15 -6.77
C ALA A 88 -34.41 -7.85 -8.00
N SER A 89 -33.21 -7.38 -7.77
CA SER A 89 -32.16 -7.26 -8.77
C SER A 89 -30.84 -7.79 -8.22
N GLU A 90 -29.89 -8.10 -9.10
CA GLU A 90 -28.56 -8.55 -8.71
C GLU A 90 -27.59 -7.37 -8.69
N ALA A 91 -26.83 -7.23 -7.61
CA ALA A 91 -25.69 -6.34 -7.51
C ALA A 91 -24.42 -7.17 -7.59
N ILE A 92 -23.64 -7.01 -8.66
CA ILE A 92 -22.39 -7.72 -8.88
C ILE A 92 -21.23 -6.84 -8.42
N THR A 93 -20.47 -7.34 -7.44
CA THR A 93 -19.23 -6.70 -6.98
C THR A 93 -18.05 -7.55 -7.40
N ILE A 94 -17.21 -7.02 -8.31
CA ILE A 94 -16.01 -7.71 -8.80
C ILE A 94 -14.78 -7.08 -8.15
N LYS A 95 -14.08 -7.85 -7.32
CA LYS A 95 -12.78 -7.50 -6.73
C LYS A 95 -11.67 -8.34 -7.37
N PRO A 96 -10.42 -7.87 -7.38
CA PRO A 96 -9.32 -8.70 -7.86
C PRO A 96 -9.27 -10.04 -7.14
N LYS A 97 -9.03 -11.12 -7.89
CA LYS A 97 -8.86 -12.47 -7.35
C LYS A 97 -7.45 -12.69 -6.82
N LYS A 98 -6.47 -12.10 -7.48
CA LYS A 98 -5.07 -12.15 -7.13
C LYS A 98 -4.45 -10.78 -7.34
N ILE A 99 -3.67 -10.31 -6.36
CA ILE A 99 -2.84 -9.12 -6.48
C ILE A 99 -1.55 -9.39 -5.72
N PHE A 100 -0.43 -8.96 -6.27
CA PHE A 100 0.76 -8.71 -5.46
C PHE A 100 1.41 -7.38 -5.85
N TYR A 101 2.14 -6.81 -4.88
CA TYR A 101 3.03 -5.66 -5.04
C TYR A 101 4.42 -6.10 -4.58
N TYR A 102 5.42 -5.85 -5.41
CA TYR A 102 6.81 -6.12 -5.08
C TYR A 102 7.63 -4.86 -5.26
N LYS A 103 8.51 -4.57 -4.30
CA LYS A 103 9.48 -3.48 -4.36
C LYS A 103 10.88 -4.01 -4.08
N ASP A 104 11.84 -3.63 -4.90
CA ASP A 104 13.26 -3.86 -4.66
C ASP A 104 13.97 -2.50 -4.62
N PHE A 105 14.29 -2.06 -3.42
CA PHE A 105 14.93 -0.76 -3.18
C PHE A 105 16.38 -0.73 -3.62
N SER A 106 17.04 -1.90 -3.78
CA SER A 106 18.42 -1.98 -4.17
C SER A 106 18.65 -1.60 -5.64
N ILE A 107 17.65 -1.86 -6.48
CA ILE A 107 17.67 -1.61 -7.92
C ILE A 107 16.54 -0.69 -8.38
N SER A 108 15.85 -0.07 -7.43
CA SER A 108 14.70 0.81 -7.71
C SER A 108 13.63 0.17 -8.60
N ASN A 109 13.28 -1.10 -8.37
CA ASN A 109 12.29 -1.82 -9.17
C ASN A 109 10.96 -1.99 -8.43
N TYR A 110 9.87 -1.77 -9.15
CA TYR A 110 8.50 -1.94 -8.70
C TYR A 110 7.75 -2.86 -9.64
N ARG A 111 7.04 -3.85 -9.09
CA ARG A 111 6.21 -4.78 -9.86
C ARG A 111 4.84 -4.91 -9.24
N VAL A 112 3.81 -4.92 -10.09
CA VAL A 112 2.43 -5.19 -9.70
C VAL A 112 1.85 -6.23 -10.64
N TYR A 113 1.27 -7.26 -10.07
CA TYR A 113 0.42 -8.19 -10.80
C TYR A 113 -0.98 -8.11 -10.24
N SER A 114 -1.98 -8.11 -11.11
CA SER A 114 -3.39 -8.15 -10.73
C SER A 114 -4.18 -9.01 -11.70
N GLU A 115 -4.96 -9.94 -11.16
CA GLU A 115 -5.95 -10.73 -11.89
C GLU A 115 -7.34 -10.31 -11.43
N LYS A 116 -8.15 -9.79 -12.35
CA LYS A 116 -9.53 -9.38 -12.09
C LYS A 116 -10.40 -9.73 -13.28
N ASN A 117 -11.48 -10.49 -13.08
CA ASN A 117 -12.44 -10.89 -14.13
C ASN A 117 -11.74 -11.51 -15.36
N ASN A 118 -10.82 -12.46 -15.14
CA ASN A 118 -9.99 -13.12 -16.15
C ASN A 118 -9.05 -12.18 -16.95
N ASN A 119 -8.97 -10.92 -16.57
CA ASN A 119 -7.98 -10.00 -17.12
C ASN A 119 -6.77 -9.96 -16.20
N GLU A 120 -5.59 -10.15 -16.77
CA GLU A 120 -4.32 -10.09 -16.08
C GLU A 120 -3.57 -8.80 -16.47
N ILE A 121 -3.04 -8.12 -15.49
CA ILE A 121 -2.19 -6.95 -15.67
C ILE A 121 -0.89 -7.22 -14.91
N TYR A 122 0.24 -7.10 -15.61
CA TYR A 122 1.54 -7.16 -15.00
C TYR A 122 2.33 -5.90 -15.33
N ILE A 123 2.65 -5.11 -14.31
CA ILE A 123 3.45 -3.89 -14.41
C ILE A 123 4.86 -4.18 -13.87
N SER A 124 5.88 -3.73 -14.60
CA SER A 124 7.26 -3.71 -14.11
C SER A 124 7.89 -2.38 -14.54
N ASP A 125 8.28 -1.56 -13.55
CA ASP A 125 8.79 -0.21 -13.77
C ASP A 125 9.75 0.21 -12.65
N ASN A 126 10.24 1.43 -12.70
CA ASN A 126 10.97 2.03 -11.60
C ASN A 126 10.06 2.22 -10.38
N LEU A 127 10.65 2.15 -9.19
CA LEU A 127 9.94 2.41 -7.95
C LEU A 127 9.41 3.85 -7.96
N PRO A 128 8.10 4.07 -7.76
CA PRO A 128 7.53 5.40 -7.67
C PRO A 128 8.15 6.22 -6.55
N THR A 129 8.36 7.50 -6.82
CA THR A 129 8.87 8.48 -5.86
C THR A 129 7.78 9.49 -5.52
N TYR A 130 7.78 9.98 -4.29
CA TYR A 130 6.79 10.92 -3.78
C TYR A 130 7.45 12.13 -3.16
N GLU A 131 6.94 13.31 -3.45
CA GLU A 131 7.31 14.55 -2.77
C GLU A 131 6.43 14.71 -1.52
N TRP A 132 6.93 14.16 -0.39
CA TRP A 132 6.21 14.22 0.87
C TRP A 132 6.38 15.57 1.57
N LYS A 133 5.27 16.18 1.96
CA LYS A 133 5.23 17.31 2.88
C LYS A 133 5.00 16.76 4.29
N LEU A 134 6.00 16.89 5.16
CA LEU A 134 5.89 16.48 6.56
C LEU A 134 5.02 17.48 7.33
N GLU A 135 4.09 16.99 8.13
CA GLU A 135 3.17 17.80 8.93
C GLU A 135 3.51 17.67 10.43
N ASN A 136 3.15 18.69 11.21
CA ASN A 136 3.39 18.69 12.65
C ASN A 136 2.20 18.09 13.44
N GLU A 137 1.66 16.99 12.93
CA GLU A 137 0.58 16.24 13.56
C GLU A 137 1.06 14.84 13.90
N SER A 138 0.60 14.29 15.02
CA SER A 138 0.85 12.90 15.42
C SER A 138 -0.39 12.26 16.02
N LYS A 139 -0.53 10.94 15.83
CA LYS A 139 -1.57 10.12 16.47
C LYS A 139 -1.07 8.69 16.69
N ILE A 140 -1.73 7.97 17.60
CA ILE A 140 -1.44 6.55 17.80
C ILE A 140 -2.31 5.72 16.84
N ILE A 141 -1.66 4.87 16.03
CA ILE A 141 -2.32 3.96 15.10
C ILE A 141 -1.75 2.56 15.33
N SER A 142 -2.61 1.59 15.56
CA SER A 142 -2.22 0.18 15.80
C SER A 142 -1.12 0.03 16.88
N GLY A 143 -1.11 0.94 17.88
CA GLY A 143 -0.12 0.96 18.96
C GLY A 143 1.19 1.70 18.67
N TYR A 144 1.35 2.27 17.47
CA TYR A 144 2.53 3.03 17.07
C TYR A 144 2.26 4.55 17.09
N ASN A 145 3.25 5.32 17.57
CA ASN A 145 3.19 6.77 17.48
C ASN A 145 3.56 7.19 16.05
N CYS A 146 2.56 7.68 15.30
CA CYS A 146 2.70 8.01 13.90
C CYS A 146 2.67 9.51 13.69
N LYS A 147 3.55 10.01 12.81
CA LYS A 147 3.56 11.38 12.30
C LYS A 147 2.83 11.44 10.96
N LYS A 148 2.26 12.59 10.65
CA LYS A 148 1.53 12.84 9.41
C LYS A 148 2.45 13.36 8.31
N ALA A 149 2.21 12.90 7.10
CA ALA A 149 2.77 13.48 5.87
C ALA A 149 1.70 13.50 4.78
N THR A 150 1.81 14.45 3.85
CA THR A 150 0.87 14.57 2.72
C THR A 150 1.61 14.66 1.40
N THR A 151 0.99 14.18 0.32
CA THR A 151 1.48 14.34 -1.05
C THR A 151 0.33 14.31 -2.05
N ILE A 152 0.61 14.61 -3.30
CA ILE A 152 -0.31 14.45 -4.43
C ILE A 152 0.24 13.37 -5.34
N LYS A 153 -0.59 12.38 -5.65
CA LYS A 153 -0.29 11.34 -6.65
C LYS A 153 -1.12 11.58 -7.89
N ASN A 154 -0.45 11.73 -9.03
CA ASN A 154 -1.14 11.81 -10.32
C ASN A 154 -1.21 10.42 -10.94
N ILE A 155 -2.41 10.00 -11.31
CA ILE A 155 -2.69 8.72 -11.97
C ILE A 155 -3.88 8.89 -12.91
N LEU A 156 -3.81 8.37 -14.15
CA LEU A 156 -4.88 8.44 -15.15
C LEU A 156 -5.43 9.86 -15.33
N ASN A 157 -4.55 10.87 -15.43
CA ASN A 157 -4.87 12.30 -15.56
C ASN A 157 -5.72 12.86 -14.39
N LYS A 158 -5.70 12.22 -13.24
CA LYS A 158 -6.36 12.68 -12.01
C LYS A 158 -5.35 12.83 -10.89
N SER A 159 -5.50 13.91 -10.12
CA SER A 159 -4.72 14.11 -8.90
C SER A 159 -5.46 13.50 -7.72
N GLN A 160 -4.76 12.70 -6.94
CA GLN A 160 -5.24 12.11 -5.69
C GLN A 160 -4.50 12.74 -4.52
N TYR A 161 -5.23 13.17 -3.50
CA TYR A 161 -4.66 13.64 -2.24
C TYR A 161 -4.36 12.44 -1.34
N ILE A 162 -3.10 12.34 -0.95
CA ILE A 162 -2.61 11.24 -0.12
C ILE A 162 -2.23 11.78 1.25
N THR A 163 -2.80 11.21 2.30
CA THR A 163 -2.35 11.40 3.67
C THR A 163 -1.70 10.11 4.16
N ALA A 164 -0.46 10.20 4.61
CA ALA A 164 0.29 9.10 5.19
C ALA A 164 0.51 9.33 6.69
N TRP A 165 0.45 8.24 7.46
CA TRP A 165 0.84 8.20 8.85
C TRP A 165 1.97 7.19 8.99
N TYR A 166 3.16 7.66 9.38
CA TYR A 166 4.39 6.87 9.42
C TYR A 166 5.02 6.90 10.81
N CYS A 167 5.68 5.81 11.17
CA CYS A 167 6.35 5.61 12.46
C CYS A 167 7.87 5.64 12.27
N GLU A 168 8.55 6.60 12.89
CA GLU A 168 10.01 6.75 12.84
C GLU A 168 10.74 5.67 13.66
N ASP A 169 10.07 5.07 14.65
CA ASP A 169 10.65 3.99 15.46
C ASP A 169 10.93 2.72 14.65
N ILE A 170 10.32 2.61 13.45
CA ILE A 170 10.56 1.53 12.50
C ILE A 170 11.39 2.10 11.34
N SER A 171 12.69 1.87 11.37
CA SER A 171 13.68 2.46 10.43
C SER A 171 13.66 1.78 9.04
N ILE A 172 12.48 1.68 8.43
CA ILE A 172 12.24 1.13 7.10
C ILE A 172 11.35 2.11 6.33
N ASN A 173 11.87 2.65 5.22
CA ASN A 173 11.21 3.69 4.42
C ASN A 173 10.23 3.09 3.41
N ASP A 174 9.37 2.18 3.87
CA ASP A 174 8.41 1.44 3.06
C ASP A 174 6.99 1.54 3.64
N GLY A 175 5.99 1.04 2.89
CA GLY A 175 4.60 1.05 3.27
C GLY A 175 3.72 0.20 2.36
N PRO A 176 2.39 0.30 2.48
CA PRO A 176 1.45 -0.47 1.67
C PRO A 176 1.48 -0.03 0.20
N MET A 177 1.19 -0.97 -0.71
CA MET A 177 1.22 -0.80 -2.17
C MET A 177 2.56 -0.23 -2.66
N ASP A 178 2.52 0.86 -3.43
CA ASP A 178 3.69 1.57 -3.96
C ASP A 178 4.22 2.69 -3.06
N PHE A 179 3.53 3.02 -1.97
CA PHE A 179 3.93 4.11 -1.08
C PHE A 179 5.22 3.80 -0.33
N ASN A 180 6.15 4.77 -0.34
CA ASN A 180 7.48 4.64 0.24
C ASN A 180 8.12 6.03 0.43
N GLY A 181 9.34 6.08 0.97
CA GLY A 181 10.20 7.27 0.97
C GLY A 181 10.03 8.22 2.16
N LEU A 182 9.13 7.93 3.13
CA LEU A 182 9.07 8.65 4.40
C LEU A 182 10.19 8.19 5.35
N PRO A 183 10.61 9.05 6.31
CA PRO A 183 11.66 8.70 7.28
C PRO A 183 11.12 7.76 8.38
N GLY A 184 10.61 6.58 7.98
CA GLY A 184 10.00 5.57 8.81
C GLY A 184 8.96 4.76 8.06
N PHE A 185 8.40 3.75 8.74
CA PHE A 185 7.44 2.82 8.14
C PHE A 185 6.04 3.42 8.09
N ILE A 186 5.40 3.35 6.92
CA ILE A 186 4.06 3.87 6.72
C ILE A 186 3.03 2.87 7.26
N ILE A 187 2.34 3.27 8.33
CA ILE A 187 1.34 2.44 9.02
C ILE A 187 -0.05 2.58 8.38
N GLN A 188 -0.38 3.79 7.90
CA GLN A 188 -1.68 4.05 7.28
C GLN A 188 -1.54 5.03 6.12
N ILE A 189 -2.33 4.80 5.08
CA ILE A 189 -2.54 5.70 3.93
C ILE A 189 -4.02 5.99 3.81
N GLU A 190 -4.36 7.23 3.56
CA GLU A 190 -5.70 7.69 3.21
C GLU A 190 -5.63 8.32 1.81
N ILE A 191 -6.52 7.92 0.90
CA ILE A 191 -6.57 8.40 -0.49
C ILE A 191 -7.90 9.11 -0.70
N ASP A 192 -7.88 10.42 -0.96
CA ASP A 192 -9.05 11.28 -1.24
C ASP A 192 -10.18 11.15 -0.20
N ASP A 193 -9.90 10.81 1.05
CA ASP A 193 -10.89 10.45 2.07
C ASP A 193 -11.90 9.37 1.60
N LYS A 194 -11.50 8.56 0.61
CA LYS A 194 -12.34 7.52 -0.01
C LYS A 194 -11.83 6.11 0.22
N THR A 195 -10.53 5.98 0.41
CA THR A 195 -9.89 4.66 0.62
C THR A 195 -8.89 4.76 1.76
N ILE A 196 -8.92 3.79 2.64
CA ILE A 196 -7.96 3.63 3.73
C ILE A 196 -7.18 2.33 3.52
N LEU A 197 -5.85 2.43 3.60
CA LEU A 197 -4.95 1.30 3.77
C LEU A 197 -4.36 1.40 5.17
N LYS A 198 -4.43 0.33 5.95
CA LYS A 198 -3.97 0.36 7.34
C LYS A 198 -3.38 -0.98 7.76
N PHE A 199 -2.21 -0.96 8.37
CA PHE A 199 -1.65 -2.15 9.01
C PHE A 199 -2.44 -2.52 10.26
N GLU A 200 -2.99 -3.74 10.24
CA GLU A 200 -3.72 -4.33 11.36
C GLU A 200 -2.77 -5.06 12.31
N LYS A 201 -1.71 -5.66 11.76
CA LYS A 201 -0.69 -6.39 12.51
C LYS A 201 0.68 -6.12 11.90
N ILE A 202 1.65 -5.86 12.76
CA ILE A 202 3.07 -5.71 12.40
C ILE A 202 3.90 -6.53 13.37
N LYS A 203 4.83 -7.32 12.84
CA LYS A 203 5.83 -8.05 13.61
C LYS A 203 7.21 -7.73 13.05
N ILE A 204 8.03 -7.08 13.87
CA ILE A 204 9.43 -6.82 13.55
C ILE A 204 10.24 -8.06 13.97
N ILE A 205 11.08 -8.56 13.08
CA ILE A 205 11.86 -9.77 13.27
C ILE A 205 13.33 -9.42 13.04
N SER A 206 14.16 -9.67 14.04
CA SER A 206 15.62 -9.53 13.92
C SER A 206 16.19 -10.81 13.31
N ASN A 207 17.15 -10.67 12.39
CA ASN A 207 17.91 -11.79 11.82
C ASN A 207 17.10 -12.86 11.09
N THR A 208 16.34 -12.48 10.04
CA THR A 208 15.73 -13.49 9.17
C THR A 208 16.55 -13.72 7.90
N SER A 209 16.77 -14.99 7.58
CA SER A 209 17.31 -15.45 6.30
C SER A 209 16.21 -15.65 5.24
N THR A 210 14.97 -15.21 5.52
CA THR A 210 13.83 -15.42 4.61
C THR A 210 14.11 -14.70 3.29
N GLU A 211 14.11 -15.44 2.21
CA GLU A 211 14.17 -14.91 0.85
C GLU A 211 12.76 -14.66 0.34
N ILE A 212 12.57 -13.54 -0.38
CA ILE A 212 11.32 -13.25 -1.08
C ILE A 212 11.38 -13.94 -2.43
N LEU A 213 10.52 -14.93 -2.63
CA LEU A 213 10.33 -15.60 -3.91
C LEU A 213 9.10 -14.98 -4.59
N LEU A 214 9.28 -14.50 -5.82
CA LEU A 214 8.18 -13.98 -6.62
C LEU A 214 7.43 -15.15 -7.28
N PRO A 215 6.10 -15.07 -7.38
CA PRO A 215 5.33 -16.01 -8.19
C PRO A 215 5.79 -15.98 -9.66
N GLU A 216 5.74 -17.12 -10.31
CA GLU A 216 5.91 -17.17 -11.78
C GLU A 216 4.74 -16.46 -12.46
N ILE A 217 5.06 -15.57 -13.41
CA ILE A 217 4.10 -14.82 -14.20
C ILE A 217 4.46 -15.02 -15.67
N THR A 218 3.50 -15.51 -16.44
CA THR A 218 3.65 -15.69 -17.89
C THR A 218 3.23 -14.45 -18.69
N THR A 219 2.44 -13.57 -18.08
CA THR A 219 1.98 -12.31 -18.68
C THR A 219 3.16 -11.37 -18.91
N LYS A 220 3.27 -10.80 -20.12
CA LYS A 220 4.30 -9.82 -20.46
C LYS A 220 4.13 -8.55 -19.63
N PRO A 221 5.19 -8.04 -18.98
CA PRO A 221 5.11 -6.80 -18.23
C PRO A 221 4.95 -5.59 -19.14
N ILE A 222 4.22 -4.58 -18.65
CA ILE A 222 4.10 -3.24 -19.22
C ILE A 222 4.60 -2.20 -18.21
N THR A 223 4.90 -1.00 -18.66
CA THR A 223 5.24 0.14 -17.78
C THR A 223 3.99 0.76 -17.17
N ILE A 224 4.16 1.56 -16.11
CA ILE A 224 3.06 2.36 -15.52
C ILE A 224 2.44 3.26 -16.60
N LYS A 225 3.27 3.91 -17.42
CA LYS A 225 2.82 4.80 -18.49
C LYS A 225 2.01 4.05 -19.56
N GLU A 226 2.43 2.86 -19.96
CA GLU A 226 1.67 2.03 -20.90
C GLU A 226 0.34 1.58 -20.30
N TYR A 227 0.32 1.20 -19.03
CA TYR A 227 -0.91 0.87 -18.31
C TYR A 227 -1.90 2.05 -18.30
N GLU A 228 -1.44 3.24 -17.96
CA GLU A 228 -2.27 4.45 -17.93
C GLU A 228 -2.81 4.78 -19.33
N THR A 229 -1.95 4.72 -20.36
CA THR A 229 -2.33 4.97 -21.75
C THR A 229 -3.39 3.97 -22.23
N ASN A 230 -3.19 2.68 -21.95
CA ASN A 230 -4.14 1.64 -22.33
C ASN A 230 -5.49 1.82 -21.64
N THR A 231 -5.48 2.15 -20.35
CA THR A 231 -6.70 2.37 -19.56
C THR A 231 -7.48 3.60 -20.05
N LEU A 232 -6.80 4.70 -20.39
CA LEU A 232 -7.44 5.91 -20.91
C LEU A 232 -8.02 5.70 -22.30
N ASN A 233 -7.45 4.82 -23.11
CA ASN A 233 -7.90 4.47 -24.46
C ASN A 233 -8.94 3.34 -24.50
N GLY A 234 -9.39 2.83 -23.34
CA GLY A 234 -10.38 1.76 -23.24
C GLY A 234 -9.89 0.39 -23.73
N LYS A 235 -8.60 0.15 -23.65
CA LYS A 235 -7.93 -1.10 -24.04
C LYS A 235 -7.67 -2.01 -22.84
#